data_f33faccaf204c9dbea9411746bfe80ca
#
_entry.id   f33faccaf204c9dbea9411746bfe80ca
#
_cell.length_a   1.000
_cell.length_b   1.000
_cell.length_c   1.000
_cell.angle_alpha   90.00
_cell.angle_beta   90.00
_cell.angle_gamma   90.00
#
_symmetry.space_group_name_H-M   'P 1'
#
loop_
_entity.id
_entity.type
_entity.pdbx_description
1 polymer ?
#
loop_
_entity_poly.entity_id
_entity_poly.type
_entity_poly.pdbx_seq_one_letter_code
_entity_poly.pdbx_strand_id
1 'polypeptide(L)'
;MKINIKRFNEKKDISYNQEFEVKGDETILSSLFEVKTKYDNSLSFRCGCRSGVCGSCSIRVNGLEKLACKTKINEYDLIEPLNNTKIIKDLIIDLSYERVFLEKTKSYIKEFNNYETTSEDEKLIDVQSSCILCQSCFSSCPVYEVNKDFLGPYALTRALRYVNDKKELDKNSTIENIQDNGIWDCTLCGNCTIVCPQFIDPKTDILNLRIKSVQAGFEDKSLAQFSSGFDSGFDPSGGFDPNGF
;
A
#
# COMPACT_ATOMS: atom_id res chain seq x y z
N MET A 1 26.19 19.34 4.97
CA MET A 1 25.76 17.96 4.58
C MET A 1 25.13 18.03 3.21
N LYS A 2 25.57 17.19 2.27
CA LYS A 2 25.06 17.15 0.90
C LYS A 2 23.91 16.15 0.78
N ILE A 3 22.85 16.55 0.08
CA ILE A 3 21.70 15.70 -0.21
C ILE A 3 21.33 15.82 -1.69
N ASN A 4 20.68 14.82 -2.24
CA ASN A 4 20.16 14.82 -3.59
C ASN A 4 18.64 14.77 -3.57
N ILE A 5 18.00 15.66 -4.31
CA ILE A 5 16.54 15.68 -4.46
C ILE A 5 16.18 15.41 -5.92
N LYS A 6 15.33 14.43 -6.16
CA LYS A 6 14.78 14.15 -7.48
C LYS A 6 13.73 15.21 -7.80
N ARG A 7 14.02 16.03 -8.79
CA ARG A 7 13.17 17.09 -9.31
C ARG A 7 12.41 16.60 -10.53
N PHE A 8 11.25 17.19 -10.78
CA PHE A 8 10.46 16.91 -11.97
C PHE A 8 10.06 18.20 -12.68
N ASN A 9 10.43 18.30 -13.97
CA ASN A 9 10.05 19.40 -14.82
C ASN A 9 8.81 19.04 -15.65
N GLU A 10 7.66 19.56 -15.25
CA GLU A 10 6.35 19.30 -15.90
C GLU A 10 6.32 19.63 -17.40
N LYS A 11 7.01 20.73 -17.81
CA LYS A 11 6.99 21.19 -19.20
C LYS A 11 7.78 20.30 -20.15
N LYS A 12 8.83 19.64 -19.62
CA LYS A 12 9.72 18.77 -20.39
C LYS A 12 9.46 17.29 -20.15
N ASP A 13 8.60 16.96 -19.16
CA ASP A 13 8.34 15.59 -18.69
C ASP A 13 9.63 14.82 -18.33
N ILE A 14 10.58 15.51 -17.67
CA ILE A 14 11.90 14.96 -17.34
C ILE A 14 12.16 15.06 -15.85
N SER A 15 12.60 13.93 -15.27
CA SER A 15 13.17 13.89 -13.91
C SER A 15 14.68 14.11 -13.96
N TYR A 16 15.22 14.82 -12.98
CA TYR A 16 16.66 15.04 -12.79
C TYR A 16 17.00 15.14 -11.31
N ASN A 17 18.22 14.79 -10.94
CA ASN A 17 18.70 14.95 -9.57
C ASN A 17 19.37 16.30 -9.40
N GLN A 18 19.12 16.95 -8.27
CA GLN A 18 19.72 18.22 -7.89
C GLN A 18 20.33 18.10 -6.50
N GLU A 19 21.64 18.41 -6.38
CA GLU A 19 22.35 18.42 -5.10
C GLU A 19 22.13 19.73 -4.37
N PHE A 20 21.95 19.65 -3.04
CA PHE A 20 21.86 20.80 -2.14
C PHE A 20 22.74 20.57 -0.92
N GLU A 21 23.25 21.66 -0.35
CA GLU A 21 23.95 21.64 0.92
C GLU A 21 23.03 22.15 2.04
N VAL A 22 22.79 21.33 3.06
CA VAL A 22 21.89 21.62 4.20
C VAL A 22 22.62 21.46 5.53
N LYS A 23 22.08 21.99 6.60
CA LYS A 23 22.71 21.94 7.94
C LYS A 23 22.90 20.52 8.48
N GLY A 24 21.92 19.62 8.30
CA GLY A 24 22.09 18.19 8.53
C GLY A 24 21.89 17.69 9.96
N ASP A 25 21.31 18.44 10.85
CA ASP A 25 21.07 18.06 12.24
C ASP A 25 19.58 17.78 12.56
N GLU A 26 18.72 17.86 11.56
CA GLU A 26 17.27 17.81 11.70
C GLU A 26 16.64 16.70 10.85
N THR A 27 15.31 16.77 10.69
CA THR A 27 14.54 15.86 9.85
C THR A 27 14.67 16.23 8.38
N ILE A 28 14.40 15.26 7.50
CA ILE A 28 14.32 15.49 6.03
C ILE A 28 13.34 16.63 5.72
N LEU A 29 12.20 16.69 6.42
CA LEU A 29 11.23 17.75 6.20
C LEU A 29 11.81 19.15 6.51
N SER A 30 12.56 19.30 7.59
CA SER A 30 13.26 20.55 7.91
C SER A 30 14.27 20.93 6.83
N SER A 31 15.02 19.96 6.33
CA SER A 31 15.99 20.18 5.23
C SER A 31 15.28 20.58 3.93
N LEU A 32 14.12 19.98 3.62
CA LEU A 32 13.32 20.41 2.46
C LEU A 32 12.82 21.85 2.59
N PHE A 33 12.43 22.29 3.80
CA PHE A 33 12.10 23.69 4.05
C PHE A 33 13.33 24.60 3.94
N GLU A 34 14.49 24.18 4.42
CA GLU A 34 15.73 24.92 4.26
C GLU A 34 16.06 25.12 2.78
N VAL A 35 16.01 24.05 1.96
CA VAL A 35 16.23 24.14 0.52
C VAL A 35 15.25 25.12 -0.12
N LYS A 36 13.93 24.98 0.20
CA LYS A 36 12.89 25.82 -0.38
C LYS A 36 13.06 27.31 -0.02
N THR A 37 13.50 27.61 1.18
CA THR A 37 13.60 29.01 1.65
C THR A 37 14.89 29.70 1.29
N LYS A 38 16.01 28.96 1.20
CA LYS A 38 17.34 29.55 0.99
C LYS A 38 17.89 29.36 -0.41
N TYR A 39 17.57 28.23 -1.08
CA TYR A 39 18.23 27.86 -2.31
C TYR A 39 17.30 27.87 -3.54
N ASP A 40 16.10 27.26 -3.40
CA ASP A 40 15.17 27.11 -4.52
C ASP A 40 13.71 27.09 -4.05
N ASN A 41 13.04 28.23 -4.15
CA ASN A 41 11.64 28.40 -3.77
C ASN A 41 10.65 27.62 -4.65
N SER A 42 11.10 27.10 -5.80
CA SER A 42 10.28 26.30 -6.71
C SER A 42 10.09 24.87 -6.25
N LEU A 43 10.95 24.37 -5.32
CA LEU A 43 10.85 23.02 -4.78
C LEU A 43 9.46 22.74 -4.21
N SER A 44 8.84 21.65 -4.64
CA SER A 44 7.48 21.30 -4.27
C SER A 44 7.41 19.99 -3.52
N PHE A 45 6.81 20.02 -2.33
CA PHE A 45 6.57 18.85 -1.48
C PHE A 45 5.33 19.07 -0.62
N ARG A 46 4.77 17.97 -0.09
CA ARG A 46 3.62 18.03 0.83
C ARG A 46 4.07 17.98 2.28
N CYS A 47 3.37 18.71 3.13
CA CYS A 47 3.48 18.60 4.59
C CYS A 47 2.13 18.95 5.24
N GLY A 48 1.92 18.43 6.45
CA GLY A 48 0.75 18.71 7.27
C GLY A 48 1.13 18.81 8.74
N CYS A 49 0.87 17.78 9.55
CA CYS A 49 1.03 17.78 11.00
C CYS A 49 2.48 17.92 11.51
N ARG A 50 3.48 17.58 10.73
CA ARG A 50 4.92 17.56 11.07
C ARG A 50 5.30 16.62 12.24
N SER A 51 4.39 15.74 12.64
CA SER A 51 4.52 14.86 13.82
C SER A 51 4.29 13.37 13.53
N GLY A 52 4.21 12.98 12.24
CA GLY A 52 4.09 11.58 11.83
C GLY A 52 2.66 11.02 11.84
N VAL A 53 1.62 11.87 11.95
CA VAL A 53 0.22 11.44 12.12
C VAL A 53 -0.61 11.54 10.85
N CYS A 54 -0.29 12.47 9.92
CA CYS A 54 -1.18 12.76 8.79
C CYS A 54 -0.78 12.08 7.46
N GLY A 55 0.40 11.45 7.38
CA GLY A 55 0.88 10.80 6.17
C GLY A 55 1.30 11.72 5.01
N SER A 56 0.95 13.01 5.03
CA SER A 56 1.11 13.92 3.89
C SER A 56 2.56 14.07 3.38
N CYS A 57 3.56 13.89 4.25
CA CYS A 57 4.97 14.06 3.92
C CYS A 57 5.66 12.75 3.53
N SER A 58 4.92 11.75 3.06
CA SER A 58 5.50 10.51 2.59
C SER A 58 6.32 10.74 1.31
N ILE A 59 7.52 10.18 1.30
CA ILE A 59 8.52 10.25 0.23
C ILE A 59 9.33 8.97 0.21
N ARG A 60 10.18 8.80 -0.79
CA ARG A 60 11.22 7.77 -0.79
C ARG A 60 12.57 8.37 -0.44
N VAL A 61 13.33 7.64 0.35
CA VAL A 61 14.70 7.99 0.74
C VAL A 61 15.59 6.78 0.50
N ASN A 62 16.54 6.90 -0.41
CA ASN A 62 17.41 5.79 -0.81
C ASN A 62 16.63 4.52 -1.19
N GLY A 63 15.51 4.70 -1.90
CA GLY A 63 14.65 3.61 -2.36
C GLY A 63 13.63 3.09 -1.36
N LEU A 64 13.59 3.61 -0.12
CA LEU A 64 12.62 3.19 0.92
C LEU A 64 11.63 4.30 1.25
N GLU A 65 10.37 3.94 1.38
CA GLU A 65 9.30 4.86 1.76
C GLU A 65 9.45 5.29 3.23
N LYS A 66 9.41 6.59 3.47
CA LYS A 66 9.58 7.22 4.77
C LYS A 66 8.64 8.42 4.95
N LEU A 67 8.37 8.80 6.19
CA LEU A 67 7.76 10.09 6.51
C LEU A 67 8.87 11.13 6.71
N ALA A 68 8.92 12.14 5.86
CA ALA A 68 9.98 13.18 5.92
C ALA A 68 10.07 13.88 7.28
N CYS A 69 8.94 14.03 8.00
CA CYS A 69 8.91 14.67 9.31
C CYS A 69 9.40 13.78 10.48
N LYS A 70 9.59 12.48 10.25
CA LYS A 70 10.05 11.52 11.29
C LYS A 70 11.42 10.95 10.97
N THR A 71 11.95 11.18 9.78
CA THR A 71 13.21 10.61 9.32
C THR A 71 14.31 11.66 9.44
N LYS A 72 15.39 11.33 10.13
CA LYS A 72 16.60 12.16 10.15
C LYS A 72 17.25 12.16 8.78
N ILE A 73 17.81 13.29 8.42
CA ILE A 73 18.61 13.46 7.21
C ILE A 73 20.00 12.83 7.38
N ASN A 74 20.52 12.17 6.37
CA ASN A 74 21.89 11.70 6.33
C ASN A 74 22.61 12.27 5.12
N GLU A 75 23.95 12.24 5.15
CA GLU A 75 24.74 12.68 4.04
C GLU A 75 24.55 11.80 2.80
N TYR A 76 24.41 12.44 1.65
CA TYR A 76 24.12 11.82 0.34
C TYR A 76 22.76 11.14 0.24
N ASP A 77 21.81 11.38 1.16
CA ASP A 77 20.44 10.89 0.99
C ASP A 77 19.88 11.33 -0.37
N LEU A 78 19.33 10.36 -1.10
CA LEU A 78 18.54 10.58 -2.31
C LEU A 78 17.06 10.64 -1.93
N ILE A 79 16.46 11.80 -2.09
CA ILE A 79 15.05 12.07 -1.76
C ILE A 79 14.23 12.07 -3.05
N GLU A 80 13.26 11.17 -3.14
CA GLU A 80 12.45 10.92 -4.34
C GLU A 80 10.95 10.97 -4.03
N PRO A 81 10.08 11.24 -5.03
CA PRO A 81 8.64 11.03 -4.87
C PRO A 81 8.31 9.55 -4.67
N LEU A 82 7.11 9.26 -4.17
CA LEU A 82 6.57 7.90 -4.11
C LEU A 82 6.41 7.34 -5.53
N ASN A 83 6.48 6.00 -5.64
CA ASN A 83 6.33 5.26 -6.91
C ASN A 83 4.87 4.94 -7.24
N ASN A 84 4.70 4.25 -8.38
CA ASN A 84 3.44 3.66 -8.88
C ASN A 84 2.36 4.65 -9.27
N THR A 85 2.62 5.96 -9.22
CA THR A 85 1.68 7.01 -9.57
C THR A 85 2.36 8.14 -10.36
N LYS A 86 1.55 8.98 -10.99
CA LYS A 86 2.03 10.13 -11.76
C LYS A 86 2.63 11.18 -10.84
N ILE A 87 3.83 11.66 -11.19
CA ILE A 87 4.44 12.82 -10.54
C ILE A 87 3.76 14.09 -11.09
N ILE A 88 3.26 14.93 -10.20
CA ILE A 88 2.72 16.25 -10.56
C ILE A 88 3.86 17.27 -10.62
N LYS A 89 4.67 17.33 -9.56
CA LYS A 89 5.82 18.24 -9.49
C LYS A 89 6.77 17.83 -8.37
N ASP A 90 8.03 17.64 -8.70
CA ASP A 90 9.09 17.24 -7.75
C ASP A 90 8.69 16.05 -6.87
N LEU A 91 8.41 16.27 -5.57
CA LEU A 91 8.01 15.25 -4.62
C LEU A 91 6.48 15.13 -4.48
N ILE A 92 5.71 15.88 -5.28
CA ILE A 92 4.25 15.82 -5.26
C ILE A 92 3.75 14.85 -6.33
N ILE A 93 2.96 13.88 -5.88
CA ILE A 93 2.34 12.85 -6.70
C ILE A 93 0.82 13.03 -6.80
N ASP A 94 0.20 12.43 -7.81
CA ASP A 94 -1.24 12.31 -7.92
C ASP A 94 -1.78 11.28 -6.93
N LEU A 95 -2.78 11.65 -6.14
CA LEU A 95 -3.47 10.81 -5.16
C LEU A 95 -4.93 10.53 -5.54
N SER A 96 -5.35 10.84 -6.75
CA SER A 96 -6.75 10.67 -7.19
C SER A 96 -7.23 9.22 -7.09
N TYR A 97 -6.33 8.24 -7.27
CA TYR A 97 -6.61 6.80 -7.18
C TYR A 97 -7.01 6.36 -5.76
N GLU A 98 -6.52 7.05 -4.71
CA GLU A 98 -6.75 6.66 -3.31
C GLU A 98 -8.24 6.52 -3.00
N ARG A 99 -9.01 7.56 -3.32
CA ARG A 99 -10.45 7.54 -3.11
C ARG A 99 -11.15 6.49 -3.95
N VAL A 100 -10.75 6.34 -5.21
CA VAL A 100 -11.34 5.35 -6.13
C VAL A 100 -11.21 3.93 -5.58
N PHE A 101 -10.05 3.56 -5.06
CA PHE A 101 -9.84 2.22 -4.52
C PHE A 101 -10.57 2.00 -3.18
N LEU A 102 -10.66 3.02 -2.33
CA LEU A 102 -11.47 2.95 -1.11
C LEU A 102 -12.96 2.81 -1.42
N GLU A 103 -13.47 3.48 -2.44
CA GLU A 103 -14.85 3.33 -2.91
C GLU A 103 -15.10 1.94 -3.52
N LYS A 104 -14.18 1.43 -4.34
CA LYS A 104 -14.25 0.07 -4.91
C LYS A 104 -14.31 -1.01 -3.83
N THR A 105 -13.50 -0.88 -2.77
CA THR A 105 -13.50 -1.84 -1.65
C THR A 105 -14.64 -1.63 -0.67
N LYS A 106 -15.48 -0.61 -0.84
CA LYS A 106 -16.53 -0.22 0.12
C LYS A 106 -16.00 -0.12 1.55
N SER A 107 -14.83 0.50 1.72
CA SER A 107 -14.15 0.65 3.01
C SER A 107 -14.81 1.75 3.89
N TYR A 108 -16.10 1.59 4.19
CA TYR A 108 -16.92 2.42 5.07
C TYR A 108 -18.08 1.61 5.64
N ILE A 109 -18.73 2.11 6.68
CA ILE A 109 -19.95 1.47 7.21
C ILE A 109 -21.10 1.72 6.23
N LYS A 110 -21.67 0.65 5.68
CA LYS A 110 -22.76 0.68 4.70
C LYS A 110 -24.10 0.50 5.39
N GLU A 111 -24.16 -0.45 6.31
CA GLU A 111 -25.36 -0.80 7.05
C GLU A 111 -25.02 -0.85 8.54
N PHE A 112 -25.50 0.17 9.27
CA PHE A 112 -25.17 0.36 10.67
C PHE A 112 -26.15 -0.37 11.60
N ASN A 113 -25.63 -1.01 12.65
CA ASN A 113 -26.42 -1.51 13.77
C ASN A 113 -26.05 -0.81 15.09
N ASN A 114 -26.97 -0.84 16.05
CA ASN A 114 -26.80 -0.26 17.38
C ASN A 114 -26.07 -1.19 18.36
N TYR A 115 -25.17 -2.02 17.88
CA TYR A 115 -24.37 -2.92 18.70
C TYR A 115 -23.50 -2.13 19.69
N GLU A 116 -23.57 -2.46 20.97
CA GLU A 116 -22.68 -1.91 22.00
C GLU A 116 -21.33 -2.61 21.91
N THR A 117 -20.32 -1.87 21.44
CA THR A 117 -18.96 -2.39 21.27
C THR A 117 -18.28 -2.60 22.62
N THR A 118 -17.60 -3.72 22.77
CA THR A 118 -16.72 -4.02 23.90
C THR A 118 -15.28 -3.62 23.59
N SER A 119 -14.42 -3.54 24.60
CA SER A 119 -12.96 -3.34 24.38
C SER A 119 -12.31 -4.45 23.53
N GLU A 120 -12.90 -5.64 23.53
CA GLU A 120 -12.42 -6.76 22.71
C GLU A 120 -12.78 -6.57 21.24
N ASP A 121 -13.98 -6.06 20.96
CA ASP A 121 -14.39 -5.70 19.60
C ASP A 121 -13.53 -4.56 19.03
N GLU A 122 -13.17 -3.58 19.85
CA GLU A 122 -12.28 -2.50 19.47
C GLU A 122 -10.89 -3.01 19.08
N LYS A 123 -10.34 -3.98 19.79
CA LYS A 123 -9.05 -4.61 19.46
C LYS A 123 -9.02 -5.27 18.08
N LEU A 124 -10.19 -5.73 17.58
CA LEU A 124 -10.30 -6.35 16.25
C LEU A 124 -10.06 -5.36 15.11
N ILE A 125 -10.21 -4.08 15.36
CA ILE A 125 -10.13 -3.02 14.34
C ILE A 125 -9.09 -1.94 14.64
N ASP A 126 -8.50 -1.93 15.82
CA ASP A 126 -7.62 -0.86 16.32
C ASP A 126 -6.40 -0.65 15.42
N VAL A 127 -5.67 -1.73 15.14
CA VAL A 127 -4.45 -1.67 14.31
C VAL A 127 -4.75 -1.10 12.93
N GLN A 128 -5.78 -1.63 12.23
CA GLN A 128 -6.17 -1.18 10.89
C GLN A 128 -6.77 0.24 10.90
N SER A 129 -7.38 0.65 12.01
CA SER A 129 -7.91 2.01 12.22
C SER A 129 -6.80 3.06 12.27
N SER A 130 -5.58 2.68 12.68
CA SER A 130 -4.40 3.55 12.73
C SER A 130 -3.84 3.91 11.34
N CYS A 131 -4.42 3.38 10.25
CA CYS A 131 -3.98 3.69 8.89
C CYS A 131 -4.19 5.17 8.54
N ILE A 132 -3.09 5.88 8.28
CA ILE A 132 -3.06 7.31 7.95
C ILE A 132 -3.08 7.59 6.44
N LEU A 133 -3.34 6.59 5.61
CA LEU A 133 -3.40 6.68 4.13
C LEU A 133 -2.16 7.36 3.52
N CYS A 134 -0.99 7.11 4.07
CA CYS A 134 0.26 7.75 3.65
C CYS A 134 0.80 7.27 2.30
N GLN A 135 0.22 6.23 1.71
CA GLN A 135 0.57 5.62 0.42
C GLN A 135 1.97 4.96 0.37
N SER A 136 2.69 4.81 1.47
CA SER A 136 3.98 4.10 1.50
C SER A 136 3.83 2.65 1.02
N CYS A 137 2.80 1.94 1.48
CA CYS A 137 2.55 0.56 1.08
C CYS A 137 2.11 0.42 -0.40
N PHE A 138 1.44 1.44 -0.96
CA PHE A 138 1.13 1.53 -2.38
C PHE A 138 2.41 1.70 -3.21
N SER A 139 3.26 2.65 -2.82
CA SER A 139 4.52 2.95 -3.50
C SER A 139 5.48 1.77 -3.52
N SER A 140 5.55 0.99 -2.43
CA SER A 140 6.47 -0.16 -2.31
C SER A 140 5.96 -1.46 -2.95
N CYS A 141 4.70 -1.48 -3.42
CA CYS A 141 4.06 -2.70 -3.90
C CYS A 141 4.47 -3.03 -5.34
N PRO A 142 5.12 -4.19 -5.59
CA PRO A 142 5.56 -4.58 -6.92
C PRO A 142 4.40 -5.01 -7.83
N VAL A 143 3.23 -5.37 -7.28
CA VAL A 143 2.07 -5.80 -8.07
C VAL A 143 1.64 -4.72 -9.06
N TYR A 144 1.80 -3.45 -8.72
CA TYR A 144 1.46 -2.34 -9.62
C TYR A 144 2.32 -2.23 -10.88
N GLU A 145 3.42 -2.96 -10.98
CA GLU A 145 4.20 -3.04 -12.22
C GLU A 145 3.44 -3.84 -13.30
N VAL A 146 2.64 -4.83 -12.87
CA VAL A 146 1.91 -5.75 -13.76
C VAL A 146 0.40 -5.53 -13.75
N ASN A 147 -0.19 -5.10 -12.63
CA ASN A 147 -1.62 -4.82 -12.51
C ASN A 147 -1.86 -3.43 -11.88
N LYS A 148 -2.19 -2.45 -12.73
CA LYS A 148 -2.48 -1.06 -12.29
C LYS A 148 -3.81 -0.90 -11.59
N ASP A 149 -4.73 -1.85 -11.77
CA ASP A 149 -6.05 -1.86 -11.15
C ASP A 149 -6.08 -2.57 -9.80
N PHE A 150 -4.95 -3.14 -9.35
CA PHE A 150 -4.83 -3.78 -8.06
C PHE A 150 -5.28 -2.84 -6.94
N LEU A 151 -6.25 -3.26 -6.13
CA LEU A 151 -6.83 -2.47 -5.05
C LEU A 151 -5.79 -2.00 -4.03
N GLY A 152 -4.75 -2.80 -3.82
CA GLY A 152 -3.57 -2.45 -3.06
C GLY A 152 -3.68 -2.61 -1.56
N PRO A 153 -2.51 -2.56 -0.90
CA PRO A 153 -2.43 -2.93 0.52
C PRO A 153 -3.26 -2.02 1.43
N TYR A 154 -3.24 -0.69 1.20
CA TYR A 154 -3.96 0.24 2.08
C TYR A 154 -5.48 0.08 1.99
N ALA A 155 -6.03 -0.12 0.78
CA ALA A 155 -7.48 -0.29 0.60
C ALA A 155 -7.95 -1.63 1.17
N LEU A 156 -7.16 -2.70 0.98
CA LEU A 156 -7.44 -4.02 1.55
C LEU A 156 -7.32 -4.03 3.08
N THR A 157 -6.30 -3.38 3.67
CA THR A 157 -6.22 -3.16 5.12
C THR A 157 -7.47 -2.43 5.65
N ARG A 158 -7.91 -1.37 4.95
CA ARG A 158 -9.14 -0.66 5.31
C ARG A 158 -10.38 -1.53 5.14
N ALA A 159 -10.44 -2.37 4.11
CA ALA A 159 -11.54 -3.34 3.94
C ALA A 159 -11.61 -4.30 5.14
N LEU A 160 -10.47 -4.87 5.59
CA LEU A 160 -10.45 -5.75 6.76
C LEU A 160 -10.96 -5.05 8.02
N ARG A 161 -10.60 -3.78 8.23
CA ARG A 161 -11.11 -2.98 9.35
C ARG A 161 -12.63 -3.02 9.40
N TYR A 162 -13.32 -2.81 8.26
CA TYR A 162 -14.78 -2.80 8.21
C TYR A 162 -15.39 -4.20 8.25
N VAL A 163 -14.76 -5.21 7.66
CA VAL A 163 -15.18 -6.61 7.78
C VAL A 163 -15.12 -7.09 9.23
N ASN A 164 -14.17 -6.61 10.01
CA ASN A 164 -14.05 -6.95 11.44
C ASN A 164 -14.95 -6.09 12.34
N ASP A 165 -15.46 -4.95 11.88
CA ASP A 165 -16.28 -4.04 12.67
C ASP A 165 -17.64 -4.70 13.02
N LYS A 166 -17.98 -4.75 14.30
CA LYS A 166 -19.24 -5.30 14.78
C LYS A 166 -20.45 -4.43 14.46
N LYS A 167 -20.21 -3.15 14.17
CA LYS A 167 -21.26 -2.20 13.76
C LYS A 167 -21.62 -2.28 12.28
N GLU A 168 -20.80 -2.96 11.45
CA GLU A 168 -21.09 -3.18 10.05
C GLU A 168 -21.89 -4.47 9.85
N LEU A 169 -23.09 -4.38 9.29
CA LEU A 169 -23.95 -5.53 8.97
C LEU A 169 -23.63 -6.11 7.60
N ASP A 170 -23.43 -5.27 6.59
CA ASP A 170 -23.14 -5.71 5.22
C ASP A 170 -21.63 -5.93 5.00
N LYS A 171 -21.10 -6.98 5.61
CA LYS A 171 -19.70 -7.41 5.42
C LYS A 171 -19.49 -8.12 4.07
N ASN A 172 -20.53 -8.81 3.60
CA ASN A 172 -20.46 -9.63 2.40
C ASN A 172 -20.18 -8.80 1.16
N SER A 173 -20.78 -7.62 1.01
CA SER A 173 -20.48 -6.76 -0.13
C SER A 173 -19.05 -6.26 -0.14
N THR A 174 -18.40 -6.06 1.01
CA THR A 174 -16.97 -5.76 1.08
C THR A 174 -16.14 -6.95 0.62
N ILE A 175 -16.45 -8.16 1.13
CA ILE A 175 -15.76 -9.39 0.73
C ILE A 175 -15.91 -9.66 -0.78
N GLU A 176 -17.10 -9.47 -1.35
CA GLU A 176 -17.35 -9.62 -2.77
C GLU A 176 -16.50 -8.63 -3.62
N ASN A 177 -16.43 -7.36 -3.22
CA ASN A 177 -15.74 -6.32 -3.98
C ASN A 177 -14.20 -6.40 -3.96
N ILE A 178 -13.63 -7.23 -3.09
CA ILE A 178 -12.17 -7.41 -2.99
C ILE A 178 -11.68 -8.67 -3.72
N GLN A 179 -12.54 -9.38 -4.46
CA GLN A 179 -12.15 -10.60 -5.17
C GLN A 179 -11.36 -10.28 -6.45
N ASP A 180 -11.89 -9.39 -7.30
CA ASP A 180 -11.26 -9.03 -8.56
C ASP A 180 -10.28 -7.86 -8.37
N ASN A 181 -9.08 -7.97 -8.93
CA ASN A 181 -7.96 -7.04 -8.73
C ASN A 181 -7.65 -6.80 -7.24
N GLY A 182 -7.94 -7.77 -6.39
CA GLY A 182 -7.92 -7.63 -4.94
C GLY A 182 -6.99 -8.63 -4.25
N ILE A 183 -7.55 -9.35 -3.30
CA ILE A 183 -6.78 -10.18 -2.38
C ILE A 183 -5.95 -11.26 -3.06
N TRP A 184 -6.42 -11.82 -4.18
CA TRP A 184 -5.75 -12.92 -4.89
C TRP A 184 -4.55 -12.48 -5.72
N ASP A 185 -4.54 -11.21 -6.17
CA ASP A 185 -3.42 -10.63 -6.94
C ASP A 185 -2.19 -10.33 -6.06
N CYS A 186 -2.35 -10.30 -4.73
CA CYS A 186 -1.25 -10.03 -3.81
C CYS A 186 -0.25 -11.20 -3.79
N THR A 187 1.03 -10.91 -4.02
CA THR A 187 2.12 -11.90 -3.96
C THR A 187 2.58 -12.22 -2.53
N LEU A 188 2.01 -11.58 -1.51
CA LEU A 188 2.39 -11.71 -0.10
C LEU A 188 3.89 -11.44 0.18
N CYS A 189 4.55 -10.60 -0.61
CA CYS A 189 5.98 -10.30 -0.49
C CYS A 189 6.38 -9.58 0.82
N GLY A 190 5.45 -8.85 1.45
CA GLY A 190 5.66 -8.14 2.72
C GLY A 190 6.28 -6.75 2.62
N ASN A 191 6.59 -6.22 1.44
CA ASN A 191 7.15 -4.86 1.29
C ASN A 191 6.27 -3.81 1.96
N CYS A 192 4.94 -3.92 1.83
CA CYS A 192 3.96 -3.03 2.46
C CYS A 192 4.04 -3.01 3.99
N THR A 193 4.36 -4.14 4.61
CA THR A 193 4.55 -4.26 6.08
C THR A 193 5.83 -3.55 6.52
N ILE A 194 6.93 -3.73 5.78
CA ILE A 194 8.24 -3.13 6.10
C ILE A 194 8.19 -1.61 6.10
N VAL A 195 7.46 -1.01 5.16
CA VAL A 195 7.42 0.44 4.98
C VAL A 195 6.30 1.15 5.74
N CYS A 196 5.46 0.42 6.47
CA CYS A 196 4.32 1.02 7.17
C CYS A 196 4.78 1.86 8.37
N PRO A 197 4.58 3.20 8.38
CA PRO A 197 5.00 4.04 9.48
C PRO A 197 4.10 3.91 10.73
N GLN A 198 2.97 3.21 10.62
CA GLN A 198 2.03 2.93 11.71
C GLN A 198 2.15 1.48 12.20
N PHE A 199 3.16 0.72 11.73
CA PHE A 199 3.39 -0.68 12.13
C PHE A 199 2.22 -1.63 11.86
N ILE A 200 1.37 -1.29 10.89
CA ILE A 200 0.34 -2.21 10.39
C ILE A 200 1.03 -3.29 9.56
N ASP A 201 0.46 -4.49 9.53
CA ASP A 201 0.89 -5.59 8.65
C ASP A 201 -0.15 -5.84 7.53
N PRO A 202 -0.12 -5.07 6.43
CA PRO A 202 -1.08 -5.25 5.34
C PRO A 202 -0.99 -6.61 4.67
N LYS A 203 0.18 -7.26 4.69
CA LYS A 203 0.33 -8.64 4.18
C LYS A 203 -0.53 -9.62 4.97
N THR A 204 -0.45 -9.57 6.30
CA THR A 204 -1.28 -10.42 7.18
C THR A 204 -2.76 -10.02 7.09
N ASP A 205 -3.07 -8.74 6.93
CA ASP A 205 -4.46 -8.29 6.70
C ASP A 205 -5.06 -8.92 5.43
N ILE A 206 -4.31 -8.94 4.33
CA ILE A 206 -4.73 -9.58 3.07
C ILE A 206 -4.89 -11.09 3.24
N LEU A 207 -3.99 -11.74 3.97
CA LEU A 207 -4.13 -13.17 4.28
C LEU A 207 -5.42 -13.46 5.08
N ASN A 208 -5.73 -12.64 6.08
CA ASN A 208 -6.97 -12.75 6.84
C ASN A 208 -8.21 -12.53 5.96
N LEU A 209 -8.16 -11.60 5.01
CA LEU A 209 -9.24 -11.41 4.04
C LEU A 209 -9.41 -12.63 3.13
N ARG A 210 -8.33 -13.28 2.68
CA ARG A 210 -8.40 -14.55 1.93
C ARG A 210 -9.12 -15.63 2.72
N ILE A 211 -8.76 -15.81 4.00
CA ILE A 211 -9.41 -16.79 4.87
C ILE A 211 -10.92 -16.49 4.98
N LYS A 212 -11.29 -15.22 5.22
CA LYS A 212 -12.69 -14.80 5.30
C LYS A 212 -13.44 -14.97 3.97
N SER A 213 -12.78 -14.75 2.85
CA SER A 213 -13.35 -14.95 1.51
C SER A 213 -13.64 -16.43 1.24
N VAL A 214 -12.71 -17.32 1.60
CA VAL A 214 -12.96 -18.79 1.50
C VAL A 214 -14.11 -19.21 2.40
N GLN A 215 -14.20 -18.70 3.63
CA GLN A 215 -15.34 -18.97 4.53
C GLN A 215 -16.68 -18.46 3.97
N ALA A 216 -16.65 -17.41 3.14
CA ALA A 216 -17.81 -16.88 2.45
C ALA A 216 -18.11 -17.59 1.10
N GLY A 217 -17.35 -18.63 0.74
CA GLY A 217 -17.55 -19.43 -0.46
C GLY A 217 -16.83 -18.92 -1.72
N PHE A 218 -15.90 -17.97 -1.59
CA PHE A 218 -15.06 -17.53 -2.70
C PHE A 218 -13.79 -18.37 -2.79
N GLU A 219 -13.33 -18.60 -4.02
CA GLU A 219 -12.12 -19.35 -4.31
C GLU A 219 -11.13 -18.50 -5.12
N ASP A 220 -9.84 -18.84 -5.00
CA ASP A 220 -8.80 -18.24 -5.84
C ASP A 220 -8.95 -18.77 -7.27
N LYS A 221 -9.39 -17.90 -8.18
CA LYS A 221 -9.58 -18.23 -9.61
C LYS A 221 -8.31 -18.75 -10.29
N SER A 222 -7.13 -18.42 -9.78
CA SER A 222 -5.86 -18.91 -10.31
C SER A 222 -5.65 -20.40 -10.02
N LEU A 223 -6.16 -20.90 -8.88
CA LEU A 223 -6.11 -22.32 -8.53
C LEU A 223 -7.14 -23.14 -9.32
N ALA A 224 -8.30 -22.57 -9.64
CA ALA A 224 -9.33 -23.24 -10.42
C ALA A 224 -8.85 -23.59 -11.87
N GLN A 225 -7.96 -22.77 -12.44
CA GLN A 225 -7.36 -23.06 -13.74
C GLN A 225 -6.36 -24.23 -13.69
N PHE A 226 -5.71 -24.46 -12.55
CA PHE A 226 -4.79 -25.58 -12.37
C PHE A 226 -5.52 -26.92 -12.20
N SER A 227 -6.68 -26.92 -11.53
CA SER A 227 -7.46 -28.16 -11.33
C SER A 227 -8.11 -28.67 -12.61
N SER A 228 -8.54 -27.78 -13.50
CA SER A 228 -9.14 -28.17 -14.79
C SER A 228 -8.12 -28.71 -15.81
N GLY A 229 -6.83 -28.45 -15.63
CA GLY A 229 -5.76 -28.98 -16.48
C GLY A 229 -5.23 -30.36 -16.05
N PHE A 230 -5.52 -30.79 -14.84
CA PHE A 230 -4.98 -32.05 -14.28
C PHE A 230 -5.93 -33.25 -14.52
N ASP A 231 -7.20 -32.99 -14.81
CA ASP A 231 -8.23 -34.05 -14.95
C ASP A 231 -8.29 -34.68 -16.37
N SER A 232 -7.50 -34.18 -17.32
CA SER A 232 -7.54 -34.66 -18.70
C SER A 232 -6.37 -35.59 -19.11
N GLY A 233 -5.55 -36.08 -18.17
CA GLY A 233 -4.33 -36.83 -18.54
C GLY A 233 -3.95 -38.03 -17.68
N PHE A 234 -4.67 -38.33 -16.61
CA PHE A 234 -4.35 -39.51 -15.80
C PHE A 234 -5.35 -40.66 -16.13
N ASP A 235 -4.95 -41.56 -17.04
CA ASP A 235 -5.64 -42.82 -17.25
C ASP A 235 -5.20 -43.80 -16.14
N PRO A 236 -6.08 -44.13 -15.18
CA PRO A 236 -5.74 -45.08 -14.10
C PRO A 236 -5.66 -46.52 -14.56
N SER A 237 -5.92 -46.82 -15.88
CA SER A 237 -5.84 -48.16 -16.46
C SER A 237 -4.49 -48.48 -17.06
N GLY A 238 -3.54 -47.53 -17.10
CA GLY A 238 -2.15 -47.78 -17.48
C GLY A 238 -1.40 -48.57 -16.39
N GLY A 239 -1.65 -49.86 -16.26
CA GLY A 239 -0.98 -50.73 -15.34
C GLY A 239 0.54 -50.68 -15.50
N PHE A 240 1.24 -50.44 -14.42
CA PHE A 240 2.69 -50.61 -14.29
C PHE A 240 2.99 -52.11 -14.53
N ASP A 241 3.61 -52.45 -15.65
CA ASP A 241 4.11 -53.79 -15.91
C ASP A 241 5.46 -54.00 -15.18
N PRO A 242 5.51 -54.77 -14.11
CA PRO A 242 6.74 -54.95 -13.33
C PRO A 242 7.79 -55.88 -14.00
N ASN A 243 7.50 -56.38 -15.22
CA ASN A 243 8.36 -57.35 -15.94
C ASN A 243 8.90 -56.85 -17.29
N GLY A 244 8.75 -55.55 -17.58
CA GLY A 244 9.30 -54.95 -18.82
C GLY A 244 10.80 -54.65 -18.64
N PHE A 245 11.68 -55.52 -19.15
CA PHE A 245 13.08 -55.24 -19.45
C PHE A 245 13.21 -54.47 -20.72
#